data_bdc5cedbf403723ed754cc67d7145a39
#
_entry.id   bdc5cedbf403723ed754cc67d7145a39
#
_cell.length_a   1.000
_cell.length_b   1.000
_cell.length_c   1.000
_cell.angle_alpha   90.00
_cell.angle_beta   90.00
_cell.angle_gamma   90.00
#
_symmetry.space_group_name_H-M   'P 1'
#
loop_
_entity.id
_entity.type
_entity.pdbx_description
1 polymer ?
#
loop_
_entity_poly.entity_id
_entity_poly.type
_entity_poly.pdbx_seq_one_letter_code
_entity_poly.pdbx_strand_id
1 'polypeptide(L)'
;MKKKAPAPRNNIVFTSDNFENMKKVISSYKNILVCGIKGVGKITNTVQAVQDKTNVYYTGNPVDFEGKSRPGSYDKYLKYIMSLKKDIKQVGDFNTLFDLKDNIILIIDEIYGRSEEQLKDISRLYAMENIQILQIVGCMKSMGTLINKIDVIVELHNDGAFIVDNDLGKAICGIFAKK
;
A
#
# COMPACT_ATOMS: atom_id res chain seq x y z
N MET A 1 14.63 3.78 -26.94
CA MET A 1 13.73 3.37 -25.84
C MET A 1 12.35 3.98 -26.08
N LYS A 2 11.34 3.17 -26.38
CA LYS A 2 9.96 3.65 -26.53
C LYS A 2 9.42 4.00 -25.15
N LYS A 3 9.08 5.27 -24.91
CA LYS A 3 8.35 5.68 -23.70
C LYS A 3 7.02 4.92 -23.68
N LYS A 4 6.84 4.06 -22.66
CA LYS A 4 5.56 3.42 -22.42
C LYS A 4 4.52 4.55 -22.22
N ALA A 5 3.48 4.56 -23.04
CA ALA A 5 2.38 5.51 -22.86
C ALA A 5 1.84 5.39 -21.43
N PRO A 6 1.48 6.51 -20.78
CA PRO A 6 0.85 6.44 -19.48
C PRO A 6 -0.41 5.56 -19.58
N ALA A 7 -0.58 4.65 -18.63
CA ALA A 7 -1.78 3.83 -18.54
C ALA A 7 -3.02 4.75 -18.58
N PRO A 8 -4.09 4.33 -19.28
CA PRO A 8 -5.29 5.14 -19.35
C PRO A 8 -5.75 5.47 -17.93
N ARG A 9 -5.96 6.75 -17.65
CA ARG A 9 -6.57 7.20 -16.39
C ARG A 9 -7.99 6.63 -16.38
N ASN A 10 -8.18 5.48 -15.73
CA ASN A 10 -9.50 4.96 -15.49
C ASN A 10 -10.23 6.02 -14.64
N ASN A 11 -11.30 6.60 -15.18
CA ASN A 11 -12.14 7.52 -14.43
C ASN A 11 -12.90 6.73 -13.36
N ILE A 12 -12.24 6.51 -12.21
CA ILE A 12 -12.87 5.87 -11.07
C ILE A 12 -13.82 6.89 -10.44
N VAL A 13 -15.10 6.55 -10.43
CA VAL A 13 -16.09 7.32 -9.68
C VAL A 13 -16.13 6.79 -8.25
N PHE A 14 -15.69 7.61 -7.31
CA PHE A 14 -15.73 7.30 -5.89
C PHE A 14 -17.11 7.59 -5.28
N THR A 15 -17.43 6.83 -4.24
CA THR A 15 -18.64 6.96 -3.42
C THR A 15 -18.23 7.24 -1.97
N SER A 16 -19.19 7.38 -1.08
CA SER A 16 -18.95 7.46 0.37
C SER A 16 -18.47 6.13 0.98
N ASP A 17 -18.57 5.03 0.25
CA ASP A 17 -18.16 3.71 0.70
C ASP A 17 -16.69 3.43 0.33
N ASN A 18 -15.80 3.55 1.33
CA ASN A 18 -14.37 3.33 1.15
C ASN A 18 -14.00 1.88 0.81
N PHE A 19 -14.79 0.91 1.23
CA PHE A 19 -14.59 -0.49 0.85
C PHE A 19 -14.79 -0.69 -0.67
N GLU A 20 -15.91 -0.20 -1.20
CA GLU A 20 -16.18 -0.28 -2.65
C GLU A 20 -15.20 0.58 -3.46
N ASN A 21 -14.78 1.73 -2.93
CA ASN A 21 -13.75 2.55 -3.55
C ASN A 21 -12.43 1.79 -3.67
N MET A 22 -12.00 1.10 -2.60
CA MET A 22 -10.76 0.31 -2.60
C MET A 22 -10.83 -0.87 -3.56
N LYS A 23 -11.96 -1.56 -3.69
CA LYS A 23 -12.15 -2.62 -4.70
C LYS A 23 -11.92 -2.12 -6.12
N LYS A 24 -12.48 -0.96 -6.46
CA LYS A 24 -12.32 -0.34 -7.79
C LYS A 24 -10.85 -0.01 -8.07
N VAL A 25 -10.16 0.58 -7.08
CA VAL A 25 -8.75 0.95 -7.20
C VAL A 25 -7.87 -0.29 -7.37
N ILE A 26 -8.08 -1.31 -6.54
CA ILE A 26 -7.31 -2.57 -6.56
C ILE A 26 -7.48 -3.32 -7.89
N SER A 27 -8.65 -3.24 -8.49
CA SER A 27 -8.92 -3.86 -9.79
C SER A 27 -8.27 -3.11 -10.97
N SER A 28 -7.88 -1.84 -10.78
CA SER A 28 -7.45 -0.96 -11.86
C SER A 28 -5.95 -0.66 -11.88
N TYR A 29 -5.27 -0.81 -10.75
CA TYR A 29 -3.86 -0.41 -10.59
C TYR A 29 -3.04 -1.49 -9.92
N LYS A 30 -1.73 -1.51 -10.21
CA LYS A 30 -0.80 -2.50 -9.68
C LYS A 30 -0.15 -2.04 -8.37
N ASN A 31 0.41 -0.83 -8.36
CA ASN A 31 1.13 -0.27 -7.21
C ASN A 31 0.33 0.88 -6.63
N ILE A 32 -0.31 0.64 -5.51
CA ILE A 32 -1.28 1.54 -4.91
C ILE A 32 -0.75 2.05 -3.57
N LEU A 33 -0.74 3.36 -3.39
CA LEU A 33 -0.50 3.98 -2.09
C LEU A 33 -1.83 4.39 -1.47
N VAL A 34 -2.08 3.91 -0.26
CA VAL A 34 -3.25 4.26 0.55
C VAL A 34 -2.80 5.14 1.71
N CYS A 35 -3.28 6.35 1.77
CA CYS A 35 -3.00 7.30 2.85
C CYS A 35 -4.30 7.88 3.42
N GLY A 36 -4.18 8.78 4.38
CA GLY A 36 -5.31 9.40 5.07
C GLY A 36 -5.07 9.49 6.58
N ILE A 37 -5.93 10.20 7.28
CA ILE A 37 -5.80 10.43 8.72
C ILE A 37 -5.87 9.13 9.52
N LYS A 38 -5.37 9.18 10.75
CA LYS A 38 -5.48 8.07 11.70
C LYS A 38 -6.96 7.76 11.99
N GLY A 39 -7.30 6.48 12.01
CA GLY A 39 -8.67 6.03 12.33
C GLY A 39 -9.63 5.98 11.14
N VAL A 40 -9.26 6.47 9.95
CA VAL A 40 -10.14 6.45 8.76
C VAL A 40 -10.38 5.04 8.17
N GLY A 41 -9.77 4.01 8.76
CA GLY A 41 -9.99 2.62 8.33
C GLY A 41 -9.11 2.18 7.15
N LYS A 42 -7.95 2.79 6.92
CA LYS A 42 -7.05 2.43 5.80
C LYS A 42 -6.82 0.93 5.68
N ILE A 43 -6.32 0.30 6.76
CA ILE A 43 -6.02 -1.14 6.74
C ILE A 43 -7.29 -1.97 6.64
N THR A 44 -8.34 -1.61 7.37
CA THR A 44 -9.62 -2.34 7.38
C THR A 44 -10.22 -2.39 5.98
N ASN A 45 -10.38 -1.25 5.33
CA ASN A 45 -10.96 -1.17 3.98
C ASN A 45 -10.08 -1.87 2.94
N THR A 46 -8.73 -1.77 3.07
CA THR A 46 -7.80 -2.42 2.13
C THR A 46 -7.86 -3.94 2.27
N VAL A 47 -7.82 -4.49 3.50
CA VAL A 47 -7.85 -5.94 3.73
C VAL A 47 -9.20 -6.52 3.35
N GLN A 48 -10.29 -5.84 3.68
CA GLN A 48 -11.64 -6.29 3.29
C GLN A 48 -11.83 -6.26 1.77
N ALA A 49 -11.27 -5.26 1.08
CA ALA A 49 -11.39 -5.15 -0.38
C ALA A 49 -10.70 -6.29 -1.16
N VAL A 50 -9.80 -7.03 -0.50
CA VAL A 50 -9.15 -8.23 -1.05
C VAL A 50 -9.66 -9.53 -0.43
N GLN A 51 -10.81 -9.50 0.24
CA GLN A 51 -11.32 -10.64 1.00
C GLN A 51 -11.61 -11.86 0.12
N ASP A 52 -12.01 -11.63 -1.13
CA ASP A 52 -12.28 -12.65 -2.15
C ASP A 52 -11.02 -13.10 -2.93
N LYS A 53 -9.88 -12.48 -2.70
CA LYS A 53 -8.63 -12.79 -3.41
C LYS A 53 -7.86 -13.89 -2.69
N THR A 54 -7.20 -14.73 -3.49
CA THR A 54 -6.22 -15.71 -3.01
C THR A 54 -4.80 -15.13 -3.02
N ASN A 55 -3.87 -15.79 -2.36
CA ASN A 55 -2.46 -15.40 -2.33
C ASN A 55 -2.23 -13.96 -1.85
N VAL A 56 -2.95 -13.57 -0.80
CA VAL A 56 -2.76 -12.27 -0.15
C VAL A 56 -1.75 -12.41 0.98
N TYR A 57 -0.75 -11.55 0.92
CA TYR A 57 0.35 -11.47 1.89
C TYR A 57 0.30 -10.14 2.62
N TYR A 58 0.70 -10.16 3.89
CA TYR A 58 0.71 -8.98 4.74
C TYR A 58 2.03 -8.85 5.49
N THR A 59 2.57 -7.67 5.50
CA THR A 59 3.68 -7.28 6.37
C THR A 59 3.37 -5.96 7.05
N GLY A 60 3.35 -5.98 8.37
CA GLY A 60 3.18 -4.77 9.18
C GLY A 60 4.50 -4.33 9.80
N ASN A 61 4.49 -3.16 10.39
CA ASN A 61 5.58 -2.66 11.19
C ASN A 61 5.12 -2.54 12.66
N PRO A 62 5.92 -3.02 13.63
CA PRO A 62 5.61 -2.89 15.06
C PRO A 62 5.66 -1.44 15.56
N VAL A 63 6.19 -0.51 14.78
CA VAL A 63 6.18 0.92 15.07
C VAL A 63 5.19 1.66 14.15
N ASP A 64 4.61 2.75 14.64
CA ASP A 64 3.79 3.65 13.84
C ASP A 64 4.67 4.67 13.07
N PHE A 65 4.02 5.55 12.30
CA PHE A 65 4.71 6.57 11.52
C PHE A 65 5.41 7.65 12.40
N GLU A 66 5.13 7.70 13.69
CA GLU A 66 5.82 8.55 14.67
C GLU A 66 7.03 7.86 15.30
N GLY A 67 7.32 6.60 14.90
CA GLY A 67 8.40 5.79 15.45
C GLY A 67 8.10 5.24 16.84
N LYS A 68 6.84 5.32 17.28
CA LYS A 68 6.40 4.77 18.56
C LYS A 68 5.98 3.33 18.39
N SER A 69 6.34 2.49 19.37
CA SER A 69 5.81 1.13 19.42
C SER A 69 4.28 1.17 19.44
N ARG A 70 3.65 0.34 18.60
CA ARG A 70 2.19 0.22 18.59
C ARG A 70 1.75 -0.36 19.93
N PRO A 71 0.98 0.37 20.75
CA PRO A 71 0.68 -0.05 22.12
C PRO A 71 -0.22 -1.27 22.16
N GLY A 72 -0.01 -2.09 23.17
CA GLY A 72 -0.84 -3.23 23.50
C GLY A 72 -0.67 -4.42 22.62
N SER A 73 0.30 -4.32 21.78
CA SER A 73 0.92 -5.38 21.03
C SER A 73 0.56 -5.45 19.57
N TYR A 74 1.60 -5.50 18.79
CA TYR A 74 1.58 -5.92 17.41
C TYR A 74 0.81 -7.23 17.21
N ASP A 75 0.86 -8.16 18.16
CA ASP A 75 0.10 -9.43 18.14
C ASP A 75 -1.42 -9.22 18.14
N LYS A 76 -1.94 -8.27 18.92
CA LYS A 76 -3.37 -7.94 18.88
C LYS A 76 -3.77 -7.35 17.53
N TYR A 77 -2.92 -6.51 16.99
CA TYR A 77 -3.13 -5.90 15.68
C TYR A 77 -3.10 -6.96 14.58
N LEU A 78 -2.13 -7.89 14.60
CA LEU A 78 -2.09 -9.01 13.66
C LEU A 78 -3.33 -9.91 13.78
N LYS A 79 -3.77 -10.23 14.99
CA LYS A 79 -5.02 -10.98 15.21
C LYS A 79 -6.21 -10.27 14.60
N TYR A 80 -6.27 -8.93 14.72
CA TYR A 80 -7.30 -8.15 14.06
C TYR A 80 -7.23 -8.29 12.53
N ILE A 81 -6.05 -8.13 11.91
CA ILE A 81 -5.88 -8.29 10.45
C ILE A 81 -6.31 -9.70 10.01
N MET A 82 -5.89 -10.73 10.74
CA MET A 82 -6.28 -12.12 10.46
C MET A 82 -7.78 -12.38 10.67
N SER A 83 -8.46 -11.61 11.51
CA SER A 83 -9.91 -11.70 11.66
C SER A 83 -10.66 -11.11 10.47
N LEU A 84 -10.08 -10.12 9.79
CA LEU A 84 -10.63 -9.53 8.57
C LEU A 84 -10.48 -10.47 7.36
N LYS A 85 -9.37 -11.23 7.29
CA LYS A 85 -9.09 -12.20 6.23
C LYS A 85 -8.29 -13.37 6.81
N LYS A 86 -8.96 -14.53 6.98
CA LYS A 86 -8.41 -15.69 7.70
C LYS A 86 -7.22 -16.36 7.02
N ASP A 87 -7.16 -16.31 5.69
CA ASP A 87 -6.13 -16.95 4.86
C ASP A 87 -5.01 -16.00 4.44
N ILE A 88 -4.93 -14.81 5.05
CA ILE A 88 -3.84 -13.86 4.81
C ILE A 88 -2.53 -14.44 5.37
N LYS A 89 -1.48 -14.40 4.56
CA LYS A 89 -0.16 -14.93 4.90
C LYS A 89 0.74 -13.82 5.43
N GLN A 90 1.27 -13.99 6.62
CA GLN A 90 2.21 -13.01 7.18
C GLN A 90 3.60 -13.18 6.56
N VAL A 91 4.24 -12.06 6.22
CA VAL A 91 5.60 -12.00 5.68
C VAL A 91 6.52 -11.37 6.73
N GLY A 92 7.50 -12.13 7.20
CA GLY A 92 8.58 -11.63 8.04
C GLY A 92 9.86 -11.31 7.25
N ASP A 93 10.12 -12.08 6.20
CA ASP A 93 11.27 -11.92 5.31
C ASP A 93 10.80 -11.78 3.85
N PHE A 94 11.13 -10.66 3.22
CA PHE A 94 10.76 -10.37 1.83
C PHE A 94 11.44 -11.32 0.83
N ASN A 95 12.57 -11.92 1.18
CA ASN A 95 13.25 -12.86 0.30
C ASN A 95 12.37 -14.05 -0.09
N THR A 96 11.45 -14.45 0.79
CA THR A 96 10.49 -15.53 0.51
C THR A 96 9.51 -15.21 -0.63
N LEU A 97 9.36 -13.95 -1.00
CA LEU A 97 8.44 -13.51 -2.05
C LEU A 97 9.08 -13.50 -3.45
N PHE A 98 10.42 -13.41 -3.54
CA PHE A 98 11.10 -13.28 -4.83
C PHE A 98 11.02 -14.54 -5.70
N ASP A 99 10.86 -15.70 -5.09
CA ASP A 99 10.79 -16.98 -5.79
C ASP A 99 9.36 -17.41 -6.13
N LEU A 100 8.35 -16.65 -5.68
CA LEU A 100 6.96 -16.94 -5.98
C LEU A 100 6.65 -16.65 -7.46
N LYS A 101 6.04 -17.64 -8.13
CA LYS A 101 5.65 -17.52 -9.54
C LYS A 101 4.18 -17.13 -9.72
N ASP A 102 3.37 -17.37 -8.71
CA ASP A 102 1.96 -17.03 -8.72
C ASP A 102 1.75 -15.52 -8.62
N ASN A 103 0.62 -15.06 -9.13
CA ASN A 103 0.19 -13.69 -8.88
C ASN A 103 -0.19 -13.54 -7.41
N ILE A 104 0.42 -12.57 -6.75
CA ILE A 104 0.19 -12.28 -5.34
C ILE A 104 -0.20 -10.83 -5.12
N ILE A 105 -0.94 -10.59 -4.04
CA ILE A 105 -1.21 -9.25 -3.51
C ILE A 105 -0.42 -9.10 -2.23
N LEU A 106 0.45 -8.10 -2.15
CA LEU A 106 1.23 -7.78 -0.97
C LEU A 106 0.73 -6.49 -0.34
N ILE A 107 0.23 -6.59 0.87
CA ILE A 107 -0.15 -5.44 1.70
C ILE A 107 1.04 -5.10 2.59
N ILE A 108 1.58 -3.89 2.42
CA ILE A 108 2.67 -3.35 3.24
C ILE A 108 2.08 -2.25 4.13
N ASP A 109 1.94 -2.54 5.42
CA ASP A 109 1.42 -1.57 6.39
C ASP A 109 2.57 -0.89 7.09
N GLU A 110 2.71 0.38 6.79
CA GLU A 110 3.74 1.33 7.22
C GLU A 110 5.14 1.03 6.68
N ILE A 111 5.75 2.08 6.13
CA ILE A 111 7.13 2.04 5.61
C ILE A 111 8.13 2.62 6.62
N TYR A 112 7.66 3.48 7.53
CA TYR A 112 8.49 4.13 8.51
C TYR A 112 9.18 3.11 9.44
N GLY A 113 10.44 3.36 9.77
CA GLY A 113 11.22 2.50 10.68
C GLY A 113 11.71 1.20 10.09
N ARG A 114 11.51 0.96 8.78
CA ARG A 114 12.12 -0.19 8.10
C ARG A 114 13.60 0.06 7.83
N SER A 115 14.41 -0.99 7.88
CA SER A 115 15.84 -0.91 7.58
C SER A 115 16.08 -0.57 6.11
N GLU A 116 17.29 -0.09 5.79
CA GLU A 116 17.69 0.16 4.40
C GLU A 116 17.61 -1.09 3.52
N GLU A 117 17.94 -2.26 4.08
CA GLU A 117 17.84 -3.54 3.39
C GLU A 117 16.38 -3.86 3.06
N GLN A 118 15.47 -3.74 4.03
CA GLN A 118 14.04 -3.91 3.80
C GLN A 118 13.49 -2.94 2.75
N LEU A 119 13.94 -1.69 2.75
CA LEU A 119 13.54 -0.69 1.75
C LEU A 119 14.05 -1.05 0.34
N LYS A 120 15.26 -1.60 0.22
CA LYS A 120 15.78 -2.13 -1.05
C LYS A 120 14.94 -3.30 -1.55
N ASP A 121 14.60 -4.23 -0.69
CA ASP A 121 13.77 -5.38 -1.05
C ASP A 121 12.36 -4.93 -1.47
N ILE A 122 11.73 -4.04 -0.73
CA ILE A 122 10.44 -3.44 -1.12
C ILE A 122 10.56 -2.77 -2.50
N SER A 123 11.65 -2.03 -2.75
CA SER A 123 11.87 -1.39 -4.06
C SER A 123 11.99 -2.41 -5.19
N ARG A 124 12.57 -3.60 -4.94
CA ARG A 124 12.64 -4.70 -5.91
C ARG A 124 11.26 -5.32 -6.14
N LEU A 125 10.49 -5.54 -5.07
CA LEU A 125 9.13 -6.10 -5.16
C LEU A 125 8.20 -5.23 -6.02
N TYR A 126 8.33 -3.91 -5.96
CA TYR A 126 7.58 -3.00 -6.84
C TYR A 126 7.83 -3.22 -8.34
N ALA A 127 8.98 -3.78 -8.70
CA ALA A 127 9.35 -4.05 -10.09
C ALA A 127 8.86 -5.42 -10.60
N MET A 128 8.44 -6.33 -9.70
CA MET A 128 8.01 -7.69 -10.07
C MET A 128 6.62 -7.66 -10.71
N GLU A 129 6.48 -8.30 -11.88
CA GLU A 129 5.23 -8.26 -12.65
C GLU A 129 4.09 -9.02 -11.99
N ASN A 130 4.40 -10.09 -11.26
CA ASN A 130 3.45 -10.96 -10.58
C ASN A 130 3.05 -10.48 -9.18
N ILE A 131 3.54 -9.31 -8.71
CA ILE A 131 3.21 -8.76 -7.41
C ILE A 131 2.43 -7.45 -7.57
N GLN A 132 1.20 -7.42 -7.06
CA GLN A 132 0.43 -6.19 -6.83
C GLN A 132 0.73 -5.69 -5.42
N ILE A 133 1.12 -4.42 -5.27
CA ILE A 133 1.45 -3.84 -3.97
C ILE A 133 0.39 -2.84 -3.51
N LEU A 134 -0.12 -3.07 -2.30
CA LEU A 134 -1.00 -2.17 -1.58
C LEU A 134 -0.22 -1.59 -0.39
N GLN A 135 0.42 -0.45 -0.61
CA GLN A 135 1.21 0.25 0.41
C GLN A 135 0.30 1.15 1.24
N ILE A 136 0.26 0.94 2.55
CA ILE A 136 -0.50 1.77 3.48
C ILE A 136 0.47 2.59 4.30
N VAL A 137 0.23 3.89 4.42
CA VAL A 137 1.07 4.79 5.24
C VAL A 137 0.22 5.73 6.09
N GLY A 138 0.74 6.05 7.27
CA GLY A 138 0.19 7.12 8.11
C GLY A 138 0.59 8.51 7.63
N CYS A 139 1.77 8.62 7.01
CA CYS A 139 2.30 9.86 6.46
C CYS A 139 2.92 9.60 5.09
N MET A 140 2.42 10.25 4.05
CA MET A 140 2.92 10.08 2.67
C MET A 140 4.41 10.41 2.55
N LYS A 141 4.90 11.38 3.32
CA LYS A 141 6.32 11.77 3.33
C LYS A 141 7.26 10.61 3.66
N SER A 142 6.79 9.60 4.41
CA SER A 142 7.60 8.41 4.73
C SER A 142 7.97 7.57 3.52
N MET A 143 7.26 7.71 2.40
CA MET A 143 7.54 6.99 1.15
C MET A 143 8.89 7.37 0.52
N GLY A 144 9.39 8.59 0.72
CA GLY A 144 10.61 9.04 0.08
C GLY A 144 10.64 8.74 -1.42
N THR A 145 11.73 8.17 -1.92
CA THR A 145 11.89 7.85 -3.35
C THR A 145 10.99 6.71 -3.84
N LEU A 146 10.44 5.88 -2.95
CA LEU A 146 9.50 4.81 -3.33
C LEU A 146 8.22 5.34 -3.95
N ILE A 147 7.87 6.61 -3.71
CA ILE A 147 6.71 7.25 -4.34
C ILE A 147 6.76 7.19 -5.87
N ASN A 148 7.96 7.13 -6.47
CA ASN A 148 8.13 7.01 -7.92
C ASN A 148 7.71 5.64 -8.49
N LYS A 149 7.46 4.65 -7.62
CA LYS A 149 7.00 3.30 -7.99
C LYS A 149 5.48 3.15 -7.93
N ILE A 150 4.78 4.17 -7.46
CA ILE A 150 3.33 4.17 -7.24
C ILE A 150 2.62 4.54 -8.54
N ASP A 151 1.60 3.76 -8.89
CA ASP A 151 0.73 4.02 -10.06
C ASP A 151 -0.40 4.97 -9.68
N VAL A 152 -0.94 4.85 -8.46
CA VAL A 152 -2.03 5.69 -7.96
C VAL A 152 -1.91 5.92 -6.46
N ILE A 153 -2.20 7.15 -6.03
CA ILE A 153 -2.28 7.53 -4.63
C ILE A 153 -3.75 7.76 -4.29
N VAL A 154 -4.24 7.04 -3.29
CA VAL A 154 -5.61 7.15 -2.78
C VAL A 154 -5.58 7.67 -1.37
N GLU A 155 -6.21 8.80 -1.13
CA GLU A 155 -6.42 9.34 0.20
C GLU A 155 -7.82 9.01 0.68
N LEU A 156 -7.91 8.29 1.80
CA LEU A 156 -9.18 7.92 2.43
C LEU A 156 -9.62 8.98 3.43
N HIS A 157 -10.91 9.31 3.38
CA HIS A 157 -11.61 10.18 4.32
C HIS A 157 -12.81 9.44 4.92
N ASN A 158 -13.45 10.03 5.93
CA ASN A 158 -14.61 9.39 6.58
C ASN A 158 -15.83 9.31 5.65
N ASP A 159 -15.90 10.16 4.66
CA ASP A 159 -17.03 10.34 3.73
C ASP A 159 -16.67 9.97 2.28
N GLY A 160 -15.54 9.32 2.06
CA GLY A 160 -15.13 8.88 0.73
C GLY A 160 -13.63 8.79 0.53
N ALA A 161 -13.23 8.71 -0.75
CA ALA A 161 -11.83 8.62 -1.16
C ALA A 161 -11.54 9.57 -2.31
N PHE A 162 -10.28 10.01 -2.42
CA PHE A 162 -9.81 10.86 -3.49
C PHE A 162 -8.52 10.30 -4.11
N ILE A 163 -8.35 10.51 -5.42
CA ILE A 163 -7.05 10.30 -6.05
C ILE A 163 -6.21 11.57 -5.86
N VAL A 164 -5.06 11.40 -5.22
CA VAL A 164 -4.06 12.45 -5.12
C VAL A 164 -3.22 12.44 -6.39
N ASP A 165 -2.98 13.61 -6.96
CA ASP A 165 -2.09 13.75 -8.10
C ASP A 165 -0.67 13.25 -7.77
N ASN A 166 -0.09 12.43 -8.65
CA ASN A 166 1.21 11.81 -8.39
C ASN A 166 2.34 12.83 -8.30
N ASP A 167 2.25 13.96 -9.01
CA ASP A 167 3.28 15.01 -8.94
C ASP A 167 3.18 15.76 -7.62
N LEU A 168 1.96 15.98 -7.10
CA LEU A 168 1.75 16.49 -5.76
C LEU A 168 2.29 15.52 -4.70
N GLY A 169 2.04 14.21 -4.85
CA GLY A 169 2.58 13.18 -3.97
C GLY A 169 4.10 13.19 -3.93
N LYS A 170 4.75 13.30 -5.09
CA LYS A 170 6.22 13.43 -5.20
C LYS A 170 6.73 14.70 -4.53
N ALA A 171 6.06 15.83 -4.71
CA ALA A 171 6.44 17.09 -4.08
C ALA A 171 6.35 17.01 -2.54
N ILE A 172 5.30 16.36 -1.99
CA ILE A 172 5.16 16.10 -0.56
C ILE A 172 6.34 15.27 -0.03
N CYS A 173 6.83 14.30 -0.81
CA CYS A 173 7.99 13.46 -0.45
C CYS A 173 9.33 14.19 -0.67
N GLY A 174 9.34 15.45 -1.12
CA GLY A 174 10.57 16.20 -1.41
C GLY A 174 11.26 15.78 -2.71
N ILE A 175 10.56 15.10 -3.60
CA ILE A 175 11.05 14.68 -4.91
C ILE A 175 10.63 15.73 -5.94
N PHE A 176 11.54 16.63 -6.25
CA PHE A 176 11.29 17.65 -7.27
C PHE A 176 11.68 17.13 -8.65
N ALA A 177 10.87 17.43 -9.66
CA ALA A 177 11.25 17.19 -11.04
C ALA A 177 12.54 17.98 -11.33
N LYS A 178 13.58 17.31 -11.81
CA LYS A 178 14.75 18.02 -12.36
C LYS A 178 14.24 18.83 -13.56
N LYS A 179 14.36 20.14 -13.47
CA LYS A 179 14.14 21.04 -14.62
C LYS A 179 15.14 20.78 -15.72
#